data_19752f7ac4bc76166e424fd2dd06996d
#
_entry.id   19752f7ac4bc76166e424fd2dd06996d
#
_cell.length_a   1.000
_cell.length_b   1.000
_cell.length_c   1.000
_cell.angle_alpha   90.00
_cell.angle_beta   90.00
_cell.angle_gamma   90.00
#
_symmetry.space_group_name_H-M   'P 1'
#
loop_
_entity.id
_entity.type
_entity.pdbx_description
1 polymer ?
#
loop_
_entity_poly.entity_id
_entity_poly.type
_entity_poly.pdbx_seq_one_letter_code
_entity_poly.pdbx_strand_id
1 'polypeptide(L)'
;MANREELAIIRNARAGQVAAQLELGKLYLFGSAGLPQSLPTALHWLERAARQDCPQAWQLIGDHIPLELAQANPAALAPWYERAYDDGSVHAGLVFAQLVLEPAADPQAHPADDAGAPQCANALRAKARRALEDAARAGFPAAQWLLARRREPAATPARPAVEGGREAGGVASQGWLRRAADNGVAEAQAAVLAQAWDSGHWDDYLARALPLARALVAASAGRGQLQRLAPGDIALLSRVARLLDAGGDRTDAAPQPAAGEPLCFWELAAAEHDRHAQLAMGLRCARMGIDGRRVAGGGGAANFKKAIRWLTLAGEQGLPEAWYALSRIYIKPEFSQRNVADAQRYLERAAEMGYADAQFECGNNAWRARRENENNDVRAAYWLQKAAAQGLEAAAALLRKIAPRLSAPAYVETGRLFASVREASQRGGAPVHPLLAARLELAALFNLSRAEALLLDVPASDQGHCLVIDIRASYGRSKRRLVLVETAQERHALDRIGRLFEQIDCGPSGPEGNYRQRLYRLRTLLGAHGKGEDEEAAPDEIGLAA
;
A
#
# COMPACT_ATOMS: atom_id res chain seq x y z
N MET A 1 49.84 24.15 32.58
CA MET A 1 50.29 23.35 33.75
C MET A 1 49.36 23.63 34.89
N ALA A 2 48.94 22.61 35.62
CA ALA A 2 48.02 22.76 36.80
C ALA A 2 48.62 23.70 37.83
N ASN A 3 47.83 24.65 38.35
CA ASN A 3 48.20 25.60 39.38
C ASN A 3 48.40 24.85 40.71
N ARG A 4 49.13 25.45 41.67
CA ARG A 4 49.46 24.86 42.96
C ARG A 4 48.17 24.47 43.75
N GLU A 5 47.09 25.23 43.59
CA GLU A 5 45.78 24.95 44.14
C GLU A 5 45.12 23.74 43.50
N GLU A 6 45.16 23.62 42.18
CA GLU A 6 44.62 22.47 41.46
C GLU A 6 45.33 21.17 41.83
N LEU A 7 46.67 21.21 42.03
CA LEU A 7 47.44 20.07 42.53
C LEU A 7 47.04 19.66 43.97
N ALA A 8 46.71 20.61 44.82
CA ALA A 8 46.21 20.34 46.17
C ALA A 8 44.81 19.68 46.11
N ILE A 9 43.89 20.17 45.23
CA ILE A 9 42.56 19.57 45.01
C ILE A 9 42.71 18.15 44.51
N ILE A 10 43.58 17.90 43.52
CA ILE A 10 43.82 16.54 42.98
C ILE A 10 44.31 15.58 44.09
N ARG A 11 45.24 16.03 44.94
CA ARG A 11 45.75 15.20 46.04
C ARG A 11 44.65 14.86 47.04
N ASN A 12 43.87 15.86 47.46
CA ASN A 12 42.78 15.70 48.40
C ASN A 12 41.62 14.85 47.86
N ALA A 13 41.30 15.00 46.57
CA ALA A 13 40.29 14.17 45.86
C ALA A 13 40.73 12.70 45.83
N ARG A 14 42.01 12.42 45.55
CA ARG A 14 42.58 11.06 45.60
C ARG A 14 42.58 10.48 47.04
N ALA A 15 42.75 11.33 48.06
CA ALA A 15 42.64 10.94 49.45
C ALA A 15 41.18 10.68 49.92
N GLY A 16 40.20 10.87 49.03
CA GLY A 16 38.79 10.55 49.29
C GLY A 16 37.95 11.69 49.85
N GLN A 17 38.50 12.92 49.96
CA GLN A 17 37.73 14.07 50.47
C GLN A 17 36.62 14.48 49.53
N VAL A 18 35.35 14.45 49.99
CA VAL A 18 34.13 14.70 49.19
C VAL A 18 34.17 16.08 48.52
N ALA A 19 34.50 17.12 49.30
CA ALA A 19 34.56 18.49 48.78
C ALA A 19 35.61 18.64 47.69
N ALA A 20 36.77 17.99 47.83
CA ALA A 20 37.82 18.02 46.80
C ALA A 20 37.45 17.21 45.56
N GLN A 21 36.74 16.10 45.71
CA GLN A 21 36.19 15.31 44.59
C GLN A 21 35.15 16.10 43.79
N LEU A 22 34.24 16.80 44.50
CA LEU A 22 33.25 17.68 43.88
C LEU A 22 33.92 18.81 43.10
N GLU A 23 34.87 19.51 43.73
CA GLU A 23 35.58 20.61 43.07
C GLU A 23 36.43 20.14 41.88
N LEU A 24 37.08 18.98 42.00
CA LEU A 24 37.81 18.41 40.88
C LEU A 24 36.86 17.99 39.73
N GLY A 25 35.66 17.45 40.05
CA GLY A 25 34.60 17.18 39.09
C GLY A 25 34.15 18.44 38.36
N LYS A 26 33.95 19.57 39.07
CA LYS A 26 33.62 20.87 38.45
C LYS A 26 34.73 21.38 37.53
N LEU A 27 35.99 21.26 37.96
CA LEU A 27 37.14 21.71 37.14
C LEU A 27 37.21 20.93 35.81
N TYR A 28 36.95 19.63 35.79
CA TYR A 28 36.89 18.86 34.57
C TYR A 28 35.59 19.08 33.79
N LEU A 29 34.49 19.44 34.44
CA LEU A 29 33.21 19.71 33.81
C LEU A 29 33.23 21.00 33.00
N PHE A 30 33.76 22.07 33.62
CA PHE A 30 33.77 23.39 33.03
C PHE A 30 35.11 23.77 32.42
N GLY A 31 36.15 23.04 32.72
CA GLY A 31 37.53 23.35 32.34
C GLY A 31 38.15 24.39 33.26
N SER A 32 39.49 24.38 33.36
CA SER A 32 40.30 25.40 34.04
C SER A 32 41.58 25.69 33.26
N ALA A 33 42.33 26.70 33.70
CA ALA A 33 43.58 27.08 33.05
C ALA A 33 44.66 25.97 33.02
N GLY A 34 44.57 25.00 33.96
CA GLY A 34 45.51 23.88 34.06
C GLY A 34 44.93 22.50 33.74
N LEU A 35 43.59 22.40 33.67
CA LEU A 35 42.86 21.13 33.44
C LEU A 35 41.88 21.29 32.27
N PRO A 36 42.08 20.55 31.16
CA PRO A 36 41.18 20.62 30.04
C PRO A 36 39.80 20.03 30.38
N GLN A 37 38.76 20.54 29.77
CA GLN A 37 37.40 19.99 29.91
C GLN A 37 37.37 18.51 29.49
N SER A 38 36.81 17.66 30.34
CA SER A 38 36.67 16.23 30.06
C SER A 38 35.46 15.67 30.82
N LEU A 39 34.34 15.50 30.09
CA LEU A 39 33.11 14.98 30.68
C LEU A 39 33.27 13.57 31.30
N PRO A 40 34.00 12.61 30.69
CA PRO A 40 34.21 11.31 31.32
C PRO A 40 34.99 11.39 32.63
N THR A 41 36.02 12.27 32.69
CA THR A 41 36.80 12.47 33.92
C THR A 41 36.00 13.22 34.98
N ALA A 42 35.21 14.21 34.59
CA ALA A 42 34.28 14.90 35.46
C ALA A 42 33.28 13.92 36.10
N LEU A 43 32.65 13.09 35.29
CA LEU A 43 31.72 12.06 35.71
C LEU A 43 32.35 11.11 36.75
N HIS A 44 33.59 10.64 36.49
CA HIS A 44 34.31 9.76 37.43
C HIS A 44 34.45 10.39 38.84
N TRP A 45 34.81 11.66 38.91
CA TRP A 45 34.97 12.33 40.21
C TRP A 45 33.62 12.69 40.86
N LEU A 46 32.65 13.12 40.08
CA LEU A 46 31.29 13.42 40.54
C LEU A 46 30.59 12.15 41.08
N GLU A 47 30.73 11.00 40.42
CA GLU A 47 30.22 9.73 40.95
C GLU A 47 30.84 9.36 42.31
N ARG A 48 32.14 9.56 42.47
CA ARG A 48 32.79 9.28 43.77
C ARG A 48 32.28 10.18 44.87
N ALA A 49 32.01 11.44 44.58
CA ALA A 49 31.38 12.36 45.53
C ALA A 49 29.93 12.00 45.80
N ALA A 50 29.17 11.63 44.76
CA ALA A 50 27.76 11.22 44.88
C ALA A 50 27.57 9.95 45.71
N ARG A 51 28.51 8.97 45.63
CA ARG A 51 28.52 7.76 46.47
C ARG A 51 28.75 8.07 47.94
N GLN A 52 29.22 9.27 48.27
CA GLN A 52 29.38 9.77 49.65
C GLN A 52 28.27 10.75 50.02
N ASP A 53 27.08 10.59 49.41
CA ASP A 53 25.87 11.35 49.64
C ASP A 53 26.02 12.88 49.48
N CYS A 54 26.76 13.32 48.47
CA CYS A 54 26.92 14.73 48.13
C CYS A 54 25.82 15.19 47.15
N PRO A 55 24.81 15.99 47.58
CA PRO A 55 23.70 16.39 46.71
C PRO A 55 24.15 17.20 45.49
N GLN A 56 25.11 18.07 45.65
CA GLN A 56 25.65 18.88 44.55
C GLN A 56 26.29 18.02 43.44
N ALA A 57 26.80 16.82 43.79
CA ALA A 57 27.43 15.96 42.81
C ALA A 57 26.43 15.32 41.86
N TRP A 58 25.31 14.74 42.36
CA TRP A 58 24.31 14.16 41.47
C TRP A 58 23.49 15.24 40.73
N GLN A 59 23.31 16.44 41.29
CA GLN A 59 22.73 17.56 40.58
C GLN A 59 23.59 17.95 39.36
N LEU A 60 24.89 18.06 39.53
CA LEU A 60 25.82 18.33 38.42
C LEU A 60 25.83 17.20 37.37
N ILE A 61 25.73 15.95 37.82
CA ILE A 61 25.55 14.80 36.88
C ILE A 61 24.27 14.98 36.11
N GLY A 62 23.14 15.25 36.77
CA GLY A 62 21.84 15.39 36.16
C GLY A 62 21.71 16.54 35.17
N ASP A 63 22.38 17.67 35.45
CA ASP A 63 22.25 18.89 34.65
C ASP A 63 23.26 18.96 33.50
N HIS A 64 24.44 18.33 33.60
CA HIS A 64 25.53 18.55 32.68
C HIS A 64 26.08 17.30 31.98
N ILE A 65 25.80 16.11 32.48
CA ILE A 65 26.27 14.88 31.83
C ILE A 65 25.22 14.43 30.81
N PRO A 66 25.56 14.35 29.49
CA PRO A 66 24.61 14.01 28.47
C PRO A 66 24.27 12.53 28.45
N LEU A 67 23.12 12.21 27.84
CA LEU A 67 22.58 10.85 27.74
C LEU A 67 23.56 9.86 27.13
N GLU A 68 24.33 10.27 26.12
CA GLU A 68 25.29 9.41 25.39
C GLU A 68 26.35 8.83 26.31
N LEU A 69 26.82 9.61 27.30
CA LEU A 69 27.75 9.12 28.32
C LEU A 69 27.04 8.25 29.36
N ALA A 70 25.80 8.56 29.69
CA ALA A 70 25.01 7.79 30.63
C ALA A 70 24.61 6.41 30.07
N GLN A 71 24.38 6.29 28.78
CA GLN A 71 24.09 5.03 28.11
C GLN A 71 25.24 4.03 28.11
N ALA A 72 26.47 4.47 28.31
CA ALA A 72 27.62 3.56 28.43
C ALA A 72 27.55 2.67 29.69
N ASN A 73 26.91 3.16 30.78
CA ASN A 73 26.70 2.38 32.01
C ASN A 73 25.36 2.78 32.68
N PRO A 74 24.22 2.41 32.06
CA PRO A 74 22.90 2.88 32.54
C PRO A 74 22.57 2.41 33.96
N ALA A 75 22.95 1.19 34.34
CA ALA A 75 22.67 0.65 35.66
C ALA A 75 23.38 1.40 36.80
N ALA A 76 24.59 1.90 36.55
CA ALA A 76 25.37 2.65 37.55
C ALA A 76 24.91 4.12 37.65
N LEU A 77 24.44 4.71 36.57
CA LEU A 77 24.15 6.15 36.46
C LEU A 77 22.67 6.50 36.69
N ALA A 78 21.73 5.60 36.36
CA ALA A 78 20.31 5.84 36.59
C ALA A 78 19.94 6.30 38.01
N PRO A 79 20.53 5.75 39.10
CA PRO A 79 20.23 6.21 40.47
C PRO A 79 20.62 7.68 40.74
N TRP A 80 21.66 8.19 40.06
CA TRP A 80 22.07 9.59 40.24
C TRP A 80 21.13 10.55 39.50
N TYR A 81 20.68 10.19 38.32
CA TYR A 81 19.64 10.95 37.63
C TYR A 81 18.29 10.88 38.34
N GLU A 82 17.95 9.75 38.95
CA GLU A 82 16.77 9.60 39.79
C GLU A 82 16.79 10.57 40.97
N ARG A 83 17.93 10.62 41.74
CA ARG A 83 18.09 11.54 42.86
C ARG A 83 18.05 13.01 42.42
N ALA A 84 18.71 13.35 41.32
CA ALA A 84 18.67 14.70 40.77
C ALA A 84 17.25 15.11 40.33
N TYR A 85 16.45 14.17 39.81
CA TYR A 85 15.03 14.41 39.51
C TYR A 85 14.21 14.62 40.77
N ASP A 86 14.44 13.83 41.85
CA ASP A 86 13.78 14.00 43.14
C ASP A 86 14.09 15.37 43.76
N ASP A 87 15.28 15.90 43.50
CA ASP A 87 15.70 17.24 43.94
C ASP A 87 15.16 18.36 42.99
N GLY A 88 14.36 18.02 41.96
CA GLY A 88 13.66 18.96 41.10
C GLY A 88 14.29 19.24 39.75
N SER A 89 15.37 18.56 39.36
CA SER A 89 15.93 18.71 38.00
C SER A 89 15.09 17.96 36.96
N VAL A 90 14.29 18.70 36.20
CA VAL A 90 13.46 18.14 35.13
C VAL A 90 14.31 17.55 33.98
N HIS A 91 15.49 18.14 33.73
CA HIS A 91 16.42 17.62 32.71
C HIS A 91 16.95 16.23 33.13
N ALA A 92 17.35 16.08 34.40
CA ALA A 92 17.76 14.79 34.95
C ALA A 92 16.63 13.76 34.87
N GLY A 93 15.38 14.19 35.10
CA GLY A 93 14.18 13.36 34.93
C GLY A 93 14.00 12.82 33.49
N LEU A 94 14.28 13.62 32.48
CA LEU A 94 14.27 13.18 31.09
C LEU A 94 15.32 12.08 30.83
N VAL A 95 16.57 12.32 31.23
CA VAL A 95 17.66 11.34 31.06
C VAL A 95 17.38 10.06 31.85
N PHE A 96 16.91 10.16 33.09
CA PHE A 96 16.46 9.03 33.88
C PHE A 96 15.39 8.20 33.18
N ALA A 97 14.38 8.87 32.63
CA ALA A 97 13.31 8.20 31.88
C ALA A 97 13.85 7.47 30.67
N GLN A 98 14.76 8.07 29.93
CA GLN A 98 15.38 7.44 28.75
C GLN A 98 16.22 6.22 29.14
N LEU A 99 17.01 6.28 30.19
CA LEU A 99 17.83 5.16 30.68
C LEU A 99 16.98 3.95 31.16
N VAL A 100 15.84 4.22 31.79
CA VAL A 100 14.98 3.16 32.36
C VAL A 100 14.00 2.62 31.33
N LEU A 101 13.48 3.47 30.46
CA LEU A 101 12.41 3.14 29.57
C LEU A 101 12.88 2.76 28.15
N GLU A 102 14.08 3.19 27.75
CA GLU A 102 14.73 2.86 26.48
C GLU A 102 16.14 2.28 26.76
N PRO A 103 16.26 1.11 27.40
CA PRO A 103 17.58 0.49 27.53
C PRO A 103 18.15 0.31 26.11
N ALA A 104 19.44 0.66 25.94
CA ALA A 104 20.15 0.49 24.69
C ALA A 104 19.84 -0.92 24.14
N ALA A 105 19.44 -1.00 22.88
CA ALA A 105 19.01 -2.23 22.24
C ALA A 105 20.15 -3.26 22.31
N ASP A 106 20.09 -4.16 23.26
CA ASP A 106 20.85 -5.38 23.23
C ASP A 106 20.14 -6.30 22.22
N PRO A 107 20.73 -6.62 21.06
CA PRO A 107 20.07 -7.40 20.02
C PRO A 107 19.72 -8.84 20.46
N GLN A 108 20.09 -9.24 21.68
CA GLN A 108 19.80 -10.57 22.24
C GLN A 108 18.75 -10.54 23.37
N ALA A 109 18.25 -9.38 23.79
CA ALA A 109 17.15 -9.30 24.73
C ALA A 109 15.83 -9.62 24.01
N HIS A 110 15.37 -10.85 24.09
CA HIS A 110 13.99 -11.19 23.78
C HIS A 110 13.06 -10.27 24.61
N PRO A 111 11.93 -9.80 24.04
CA PRO A 111 10.88 -9.17 24.82
C PRO A 111 10.32 -10.23 25.79
N ALA A 112 10.98 -10.38 26.92
CA ALA A 112 10.48 -11.24 27.99
C ALA A 112 9.21 -10.63 28.54
N ASP A 113 8.17 -11.44 28.53
CA ASP A 113 6.86 -11.19 29.10
C ASP A 113 6.90 -10.34 30.37
N ASP A 114 6.25 -9.19 30.32
CA ASP A 114 6.12 -8.19 31.41
C ASP A 114 5.31 -8.75 32.64
N ALA A 115 4.93 -10.02 32.61
CA ALA A 115 4.07 -10.65 33.63
C ALA A 115 4.79 -11.10 34.91
N GLY A 116 6.11 -11.00 34.97
CA GLY A 116 6.91 -11.49 36.09
C GLY A 116 7.94 -10.51 36.66
N ALA A 117 7.94 -9.23 36.27
CA ALA A 117 8.91 -8.25 36.78
C ALA A 117 8.71 -8.00 38.26
N PRO A 118 9.79 -7.98 39.12
CA PRO A 118 9.67 -7.72 40.52
C PRO A 118 9.04 -6.35 40.78
N GLN A 119 8.23 -6.23 41.85
CA GLN A 119 7.47 -5.00 42.18
C GLN A 119 8.32 -3.73 42.15
N CYS A 120 9.62 -3.84 42.53
CA CYS A 120 10.59 -2.75 42.45
C CYS A 120 10.82 -2.22 41.02
N ALA A 121 10.91 -3.10 40.03
CA ALA A 121 11.12 -2.69 38.65
C ALA A 121 9.90 -1.95 38.07
N ASN A 122 8.69 -2.35 38.48
CA ASN A 122 7.46 -1.68 38.10
C ASN A 122 7.33 -0.28 38.74
N ALA A 123 7.75 -0.12 39.98
CA ALA A 123 7.78 1.17 40.69
C ALA A 123 8.77 2.14 39.99
N LEU A 124 9.96 1.67 39.65
CA LEU A 124 10.98 2.45 38.93
C LEU A 124 10.51 2.89 37.57
N ARG A 125 9.89 1.99 36.80
CA ARG A 125 9.29 2.32 35.51
C ARG A 125 8.13 3.32 35.63
N ALA A 126 7.31 3.21 36.66
CA ALA A 126 6.22 4.16 36.91
C ALA A 126 6.77 5.56 37.24
N LYS A 127 7.86 5.64 38.05
CA LYS A 127 8.55 6.89 38.36
C LYS A 127 9.18 7.50 37.11
N ALA A 128 9.84 6.69 36.28
CA ALA A 128 10.42 7.11 35.00
C ALA A 128 9.37 7.66 34.04
N ARG A 129 8.16 7.07 33.97
CA ARG A 129 7.03 7.61 33.19
C ARG A 129 6.60 8.99 33.69
N ARG A 130 6.48 9.18 35.03
CA ARG A 130 6.15 10.51 35.59
C ARG A 130 7.21 11.55 35.24
N ALA A 131 8.48 11.19 35.39
CA ALA A 131 9.59 12.06 35.03
C ALA A 131 9.56 12.48 33.54
N LEU A 132 9.21 11.53 32.64
CA LEU A 132 9.03 11.81 31.21
C LEU A 132 7.86 12.75 30.96
N GLU A 133 6.73 12.58 31.66
CA GLU A 133 5.57 13.47 31.54
C GLU A 133 5.88 14.88 32.05
N ASP A 134 6.61 14.99 33.16
CA ASP A 134 7.01 16.29 33.72
C ASP A 134 7.97 17.02 32.77
N ALA A 135 8.91 16.30 32.15
CA ALA A 135 9.80 16.84 31.14
C ALA A 135 9.02 17.30 29.88
N ALA A 136 8.03 16.53 29.45
CA ALA A 136 7.20 16.91 28.32
C ALA A 136 6.32 18.14 28.61
N ARG A 137 5.78 18.27 29.85
CA ARG A 137 5.03 19.46 30.30
C ARG A 137 5.94 20.69 30.43
N ALA A 138 7.19 20.49 30.83
CA ALA A 138 8.21 21.53 30.86
C ALA A 138 8.66 22.00 29.49
N GLY A 139 8.24 21.32 28.43
CA GLY A 139 8.50 21.73 27.05
C GLY A 139 9.66 21.04 26.36
N PHE A 140 10.29 20.01 26.95
CA PHE A 140 11.38 19.28 26.32
C PHE A 140 10.89 18.51 25.09
N PRO A 141 11.37 18.86 23.87
CA PRO A 141 10.87 18.25 22.64
C PRO A 141 11.09 16.75 22.56
N ALA A 142 12.25 16.28 23.06
CA ALA A 142 12.58 14.85 23.09
C ALA A 142 11.60 14.07 23.98
N ALA A 143 11.20 14.63 25.14
CA ALA A 143 10.22 14.00 26.02
C ALA A 143 8.84 13.90 25.36
N GLN A 144 8.40 14.96 24.69
CA GLN A 144 7.14 15.01 23.96
C GLN A 144 7.09 13.97 22.84
N TRP A 145 8.20 13.84 22.09
CA TRP A 145 8.34 12.83 21.04
C TRP A 145 8.31 11.40 21.60
N LEU A 146 9.02 11.15 22.70
CA LEU A 146 9.03 9.84 23.34
C LEU A 146 7.66 9.42 23.85
N LEU A 147 6.89 10.34 24.44
CA LEU A 147 5.50 10.07 24.83
C LEU A 147 4.59 9.81 23.64
N ALA A 148 4.76 10.57 22.56
CA ALA A 148 3.98 10.39 21.34
C ALA A 148 4.22 9.02 20.69
N ARG A 149 5.47 8.54 20.69
CA ARG A 149 5.88 7.26 20.08
C ARG A 149 5.49 6.04 20.91
N ARG A 150 5.35 6.20 22.23
CA ARG A 150 4.97 5.11 23.12
C ARG A 150 3.49 4.81 23.00
N ARG A 151 3.20 3.69 22.38
CA ARG A 151 1.86 3.09 22.44
C ARG A 151 1.69 2.58 23.87
N GLU A 152 0.71 3.09 24.63
CA GLU A 152 0.35 2.48 25.90
C GLU A 152 0.07 0.99 25.66
N PRO A 153 0.71 0.08 26.42
CA PRO A 153 0.29 -1.30 26.43
C PRO A 153 -1.18 -1.30 26.88
N ALA A 154 -2.05 -1.91 26.09
CA ALA A 154 -3.46 -2.06 26.42
C ALA A 154 -3.54 -2.61 27.85
N ALA A 155 -4.10 -1.85 28.78
CA ALA A 155 -4.35 -2.29 30.14
C ALA A 155 -5.06 -3.64 30.07
N THR A 156 -4.53 -4.62 30.80
CA THR A 156 -5.08 -5.98 30.95
C THR A 156 -6.59 -5.88 31.16
N PRO A 157 -7.42 -6.68 30.45
CA PRO A 157 -8.87 -6.57 30.54
C PRO A 157 -9.39 -7.19 31.84
N ALA A 158 -9.35 -6.40 32.90
CA ALA A 158 -10.01 -6.71 34.17
C ALA A 158 -10.99 -5.58 34.51
N ARG A 159 -12.08 -5.53 33.79
CA ARG A 159 -13.41 -4.93 34.03
C ARG A 159 -14.00 -4.44 32.70
N PRO A 160 -15.32 -4.60 32.46
CA PRO A 160 -15.94 -4.03 31.27
C PRO A 160 -15.84 -2.51 31.39
N ALA A 161 -14.98 -1.92 30.55
CA ALA A 161 -14.77 -0.48 30.47
C ALA A 161 -15.95 0.16 29.75
N VAL A 162 -16.53 1.16 30.37
CA VAL A 162 -17.39 2.18 29.77
C VAL A 162 -16.66 2.74 28.53
N GLU A 163 -17.34 2.86 27.42
CA GLU A 163 -16.83 3.15 26.06
C GLU A 163 -16.01 4.46 25.89
N GLY A 164 -15.77 5.24 26.92
CA GLY A 164 -15.01 6.51 26.86
C GLY A 164 -13.51 6.44 27.10
N GLY A 165 -12.95 5.31 27.52
CA GLY A 165 -11.54 5.23 27.96
C GLY A 165 -10.49 5.00 26.85
N ARG A 166 -10.89 4.48 25.69
CA ARG A 166 -9.98 4.22 24.55
C ARG A 166 -9.63 5.46 23.73
N GLU A 167 -10.52 6.45 23.72
CA GLU A 167 -10.29 7.70 23.00
C GLU A 167 -9.34 8.65 23.73
N ALA A 168 -9.31 8.63 25.07
CA ALA A 168 -8.51 9.55 25.87
C ALA A 168 -6.99 9.32 25.72
N GLY A 169 -6.50 8.09 25.64
CA GLY A 169 -5.09 7.77 25.44
C GLY A 169 -4.57 8.15 24.04
N GLY A 170 -5.39 7.93 23.01
CA GLY A 170 -5.07 8.30 21.63
C GLY A 170 -5.00 9.80 21.43
N VAL A 171 -5.90 10.56 22.05
CA VAL A 171 -5.93 12.03 21.98
C VAL A 171 -4.74 12.65 22.68
N ALA A 172 -4.33 12.12 23.85
CA ALA A 172 -3.16 12.59 24.57
C ALA A 172 -1.85 12.36 23.78
N SER A 173 -1.68 11.19 23.18
CA SER A 173 -0.52 10.86 22.34
C SER A 173 -0.43 11.78 21.10
N GLN A 174 -1.55 12.05 20.44
CA GLN A 174 -1.61 12.99 19.32
C GLN A 174 -1.29 14.42 19.73
N GLY A 175 -1.72 14.83 20.93
CA GLY A 175 -1.37 16.15 21.49
C GLY A 175 0.13 16.32 21.69
N TRP A 176 0.81 15.31 22.21
CA TRP A 176 2.26 15.31 22.36
C TRP A 176 3.01 15.28 21.04
N LEU A 177 2.50 14.51 20.06
CA LEU A 177 3.08 14.44 18.72
C LEU A 177 3.09 15.82 18.04
N ARG A 178 1.96 16.53 18.09
CA ARG A 178 1.85 17.88 17.52
C ARG A 178 2.79 18.86 18.23
N ARG A 179 2.86 18.84 19.55
CA ARG A 179 3.78 19.71 20.31
C ARG A 179 5.25 19.43 19.98
N ALA A 180 5.63 18.17 19.88
CA ALA A 180 6.99 17.79 19.47
C ALA A 180 7.33 18.30 18.07
N ALA A 181 6.38 18.20 17.14
CA ALA A 181 6.53 18.70 15.77
C ALA A 181 6.64 20.24 15.73
N ASP A 182 5.81 20.94 16.51
CA ASP A 182 5.82 22.40 16.62
C ASP A 182 7.12 22.92 17.28
N ASN A 183 7.73 22.12 18.15
CA ASN A 183 9.04 22.36 18.77
C ASN A 183 10.22 21.93 17.90
N GLY A 184 9.99 21.55 16.63
CA GLY A 184 11.04 21.32 15.64
C GLY A 184 11.67 19.93 15.63
N VAL A 185 11.07 18.93 16.29
CA VAL A 185 11.55 17.54 16.19
C VAL A 185 11.25 17.00 14.79
N ALA A 186 12.29 16.72 14.01
CA ALA A 186 12.16 16.33 12.61
C ALA A 186 11.32 15.06 12.41
N GLU A 187 11.52 14.06 13.28
CA GLU A 187 10.77 12.80 13.25
C GLU A 187 9.29 13.01 13.59
N ALA A 188 9.00 13.92 14.54
CA ALA A 188 7.63 14.27 14.88
C ALA A 188 6.94 15.05 13.75
N GLN A 189 7.66 15.97 13.11
CA GLN A 189 7.15 16.68 11.93
C GLN A 189 6.82 15.70 10.79
N ALA A 190 7.73 14.76 10.51
CA ALA A 190 7.50 13.72 9.50
C ALA A 190 6.29 12.85 9.83
N ALA A 191 6.11 12.46 11.11
CA ALA A 191 4.98 11.66 11.56
C ALA A 191 3.64 12.41 11.46
N VAL A 192 3.60 13.70 11.83
CA VAL A 192 2.40 14.54 11.68
C VAL A 192 2.02 14.71 10.22
N LEU A 193 3.01 14.93 9.35
CA LEU A 193 2.79 15.04 7.91
C LEU A 193 2.29 13.71 7.31
N ALA A 194 2.87 12.59 7.70
CA ALA A 194 2.41 11.27 7.26
C ALA A 194 0.96 11.03 7.69
N GLN A 195 0.63 11.31 8.95
CA GLN A 195 -0.74 11.16 9.46
C GLN A 195 -1.75 12.06 8.73
N ALA A 196 -1.41 13.32 8.49
CA ALA A 196 -2.27 14.24 7.75
C ALA A 196 -2.49 13.79 6.31
N TRP A 197 -1.43 13.25 5.67
CA TRP A 197 -1.51 12.66 4.33
C TRP A 197 -2.43 11.43 4.29
N ASP A 198 -2.22 10.47 5.18
CA ASP A 198 -2.95 9.20 5.21
C ASP A 198 -4.42 9.38 5.58
N SER A 199 -4.73 10.39 6.40
CA SER A 199 -6.10 10.75 6.77
C SER A 199 -6.81 11.70 5.79
N GLY A 200 -6.12 12.17 4.73
CA GLY A 200 -6.71 13.05 3.72
C GLY A 200 -6.93 14.50 4.18
N HIS A 201 -6.31 14.93 5.28
CA HIS A 201 -6.39 16.30 5.78
C HIS A 201 -5.41 17.21 5.01
N TRP A 202 -5.78 17.55 3.76
CA TRP A 202 -4.89 18.21 2.81
C TRP A 202 -4.51 19.63 3.21
N ASP A 203 -5.43 20.38 3.82
CA ASP A 203 -5.19 21.76 4.27
C ASP A 203 -4.19 21.78 5.43
N ASP A 204 -4.35 20.90 6.44
CA ASP A 204 -3.41 20.73 7.55
C ASP A 204 -2.03 20.28 7.05
N TYR A 205 -2.02 19.37 6.09
CA TYR A 205 -0.78 18.91 5.45
C TYR A 205 -0.06 20.09 4.78
N LEU A 206 -0.74 20.84 3.93
CA LEU A 206 -0.17 21.97 3.20
C LEU A 206 0.30 23.10 4.13
N ALA A 207 -0.48 23.42 5.16
CA ALA A 207 -0.10 24.46 6.12
C ALA A 207 1.27 24.19 6.77
N ARG A 208 1.59 22.89 7.04
CA ARG A 208 2.85 22.48 7.65
C ARG A 208 3.95 22.15 6.62
N ALA A 209 3.58 21.52 5.51
CA ALA A 209 4.55 21.03 4.51
C ALA A 209 5.07 22.15 3.59
N LEU A 210 4.25 23.15 3.24
CA LEU A 210 4.65 24.20 2.30
C LEU A 210 5.83 25.06 2.78
N PRO A 211 5.89 25.51 4.06
CA PRO A 211 7.08 26.21 4.56
C PRO A 211 8.34 25.35 4.49
N LEU A 212 8.25 24.07 4.77
CA LEU A 212 9.38 23.13 4.69
C LEU A 212 9.82 22.94 3.23
N ALA A 213 8.88 22.78 2.31
CA ALA A 213 9.18 22.68 0.87
C ALA A 213 9.88 23.95 0.34
N ARG A 214 9.43 25.14 0.77
CA ARG A 214 10.09 26.42 0.45
C ARG A 214 11.52 26.48 0.98
N ALA A 215 11.73 26.07 2.22
CA ALA A 215 13.07 26.02 2.83
C ALA A 215 14.00 25.05 2.08
N LEU A 216 13.49 23.88 1.64
CA LEU A 216 14.26 22.93 0.84
C LEU A 216 14.68 23.50 -0.52
N VAL A 217 13.79 24.21 -1.22
CA VAL A 217 14.12 24.87 -2.49
C VAL A 217 15.14 25.98 -2.27
N ALA A 218 14.98 26.82 -1.25
CA ALA A 218 15.94 27.86 -0.92
C ALA A 218 17.33 27.29 -0.58
N ALA A 219 17.38 26.21 0.19
CA ALA A 219 18.61 25.51 0.52
C ALA A 219 19.24 24.81 -0.70
N SER A 220 18.43 24.37 -1.67
CA SER A 220 18.94 23.71 -2.88
C SER A 220 19.68 24.67 -3.82
N ALA A 221 19.31 25.95 -3.84
CA ALA A 221 19.97 26.97 -4.65
C ALA A 221 21.44 27.19 -4.29
N GLY A 222 21.85 26.86 -3.05
CA GLY A 222 23.25 26.96 -2.58
C GLY A 222 23.99 25.61 -2.53
N ARG A 223 23.34 24.48 -2.87
CA ARG A 223 23.97 23.16 -2.80
C ARG A 223 24.85 22.88 -4.02
N GLY A 224 26.05 22.38 -3.78
CA GLY A 224 26.84 21.75 -4.83
C GLY A 224 26.16 20.49 -5.37
N GLN A 225 26.43 20.13 -6.62
CA GLN A 225 25.82 18.98 -7.35
C GLN A 225 25.96 17.61 -6.67
N LEU A 226 26.70 17.48 -5.58
CA LEU A 226 27.03 16.21 -4.92
C LEU A 226 26.11 15.85 -3.75
N GLN A 227 25.29 16.77 -3.26
CA GLN A 227 24.45 16.51 -2.07
C GLN A 227 23.01 16.23 -2.45
N ARG A 228 22.62 14.95 -2.45
CA ARG A 228 21.24 14.49 -2.69
C ARG A 228 20.30 14.87 -1.54
N LEU A 229 19.03 15.03 -1.88
CA LEU A 229 17.96 15.19 -0.89
C LEU A 229 17.66 13.86 -0.19
N ALA A 230 17.22 13.94 1.07
CA ALA A 230 16.73 12.77 1.75
C ALA A 230 15.41 12.27 1.10
N PRO A 231 15.13 10.95 1.11
CA PRO A 231 13.91 10.41 0.51
C PRO A 231 12.61 11.04 1.05
N GLY A 232 12.58 11.41 2.33
CA GLY A 232 11.46 12.11 2.97
C GLY A 232 11.22 13.50 2.38
N ASP A 233 12.29 14.25 2.12
CA ASP A 233 12.23 15.59 1.53
C ASP A 233 11.75 15.55 0.08
N ILE A 234 12.20 14.55 -0.69
CA ILE A 234 11.77 14.33 -2.07
C ILE A 234 10.26 14.03 -2.10
N ALA A 235 9.80 13.14 -1.23
CA ALA A 235 8.38 12.80 -1.12
C ALA A 235 7.53 14.00 -0.69
N LEU A 236 8.04 14.83 0.23
CA LEU A 236 7.39 16.06 0.66
C LEU A 236 7.20 17.03 -0.51
N LEU A 237 8.25 17.31 -1.28
CA LEU A 237 8.19 18.18 -2.46
C LEU A 237 7.16 17.68 -3.48
N SER A 238 7.19 16.39 -3.79
CA SER A 238 6.28 15.76 -4.75
C SER A 238 4.82 15.81 -4.29
N ARG A 239 4.55 15.54 -2.99
CA ARG A 239 3.21 15.61 -2.40
C ARG A 239 2.66 17.05 -2.37
N VAL A 240 3.48 18.00 -1.94
CA VAL A 240 3.11 19.43 -1.93
C VAL A 240 2.78 19.91 -3.33
N ALA A 241 3.64 19.64 -4.30
CA ALA A 241 3.41 20.03 -5.69
C ALA A 241 2.13 19.43 -6.26
N ARG A 242 1.83 18.15 -5.95
CA ARG A 242 0.61 17.47 -6.36
C ARG A 242 -0.65 18.15 -5.80
N LEU A 243 -0.65 18.48 -4.52
CA LEU A 243 -1.78 19.15 -3.88
C LEU A 243 -1.97 20.56 -4.42
N LEU A 244 -0.89 21.29 -4.70
CA LEU A 244 -0.95 22.63 -5.28
C LEU A 244 -1.48 22.62 -6.73
N ASP A 245 -1.11 21.62 -7.52
CA ASP A 245 -1.60 21.46 -8.91
C ASP A 245 -3.04 20.96 -8.99
N ALA A 246 -3.48 20.15 -8.03
CA ALA A 246 -4.84 19.60 -8.04
C ALA A 246 -5.93 20.67 -7.91
N GLY A 247 -5.61 21.85 -7.38
CA GLY A 247 -6.47 23.06 -7.42
C GLY A 247 -7.88 22.90 -6.86
N GLY A 248 -8.18 21.80 -6.16
CA GLY A 248 -9.52 21.44 -5.71
C GLY A 248 -10.07 22.39 -4.64
N ASP A 249 -11.31 22.16 -4.24
CA ASP A 249 -12.09 22.87 -3.21
C ASP A 249 -11.25 23.15 -1.93
N ARG A 250 -10.40 24.17 -2.01
CA ARG A 250 -9.60 24.63 -0.88
C ARG A 250 -10.38 25.66 -0.12
N THR A 251 -10.31 25.56 1.20
CA THR A 251 -10.80 26.62 2.06
C THR A 251 -9.98 27.89 1.81
N ASP A 252 -10.60 29.06 1.89
CA ASP A 252 -9.92 30.37 1.74
C ASP A 252 -8.76 30.57 2.74
N ALA A 253 -8.66 29.69 3.75
CA ALA A 253 -7.60 29.67 4.75
C ALA A 253 -6.33 28.93 4.29
N ALA A 254 -6.37 28.15 3.18
CA ALA A 254 -5.20 27.42 2.70
C ALA A 254 -4.14 28.38 2.11
N PRO A 255 -2.83 28.16 2.38
CA PRO A 255 -1.78 29.02 1.87
C PRO A 255 -1.75 29.01 0.34
N GLN A 256 -1.89 30.19 -0.26
CA GLN A 256 -1.87 30.37 -1.71
C GLN A 256 -0.44 30.19 -2.24
N PRO A 257 -0.23 29.40 -3.31
CA PRO A 257 1.08 29.27 -3.92
C PRO A 257 1.45 30.51 -4.72
N ALA A 258 2.74 30.85 -4.72
CA ALA A 258 3.27 31.85 -5.63
C ALA A 258 3.23 31.34 -7.08
N ALA A 259 3.14 32.27 -8.05
CA ALA A 259 3.12 31.91 -9.46
C ALA A 259 4.38 31.09 -9.84
N GLY A 260 4.20 29.87 -10.33
CA GLY A 260 5.29 28.97 -10.71
C GLY A 260 5.91 28.14 -9.58
N GLU A 261 5.51 28.33 -8.35
CA GLU A 261 6.04 27.62 -7.19
C GLU A 261 5.87 26.08 -7.28
N PRO A 262 4.69 25.54 -7.69
CA PRO A 262 4.55 24.09 -7.86
C PRO A 262 5.51 23.50 -8.88
N LEU A 263 5.86 24.28 -9.93
CA LEU A 263 6.82 23.83 -10.94
C LEU A 263 8.22 23.64 -10.35
N CYS A 264 8.68 24.56 -9.51
CA CYS A 264 9.98 24.44 -8.84
C CYS A 264 10.06 23.19 -7.96
N PHE A 265 8.98 22.86 -7.26
CA PHE A 265 8.91 21.62 -6.45
C PHE A 265 8.96 20.37 -7.32
N TRP A 266 8.22 20.36 -8.44
CA TRP A 266 8.28 19.26 -9.41
C TRP A 266 9.66 19.11 -10.05
N GLU A 267 10.28 20.20 -10.46
CA GLU A 267 11.62 20.16 -11.08
C GLU A 267 12.67 19.59 -10.14
N LEU A 268 12.65 20.02 -8.88
CA LEU A 268 13.61 19.55 -7.88
C LEU A 268 13.37 18.06 -7.55
N ALA A 269 12.13 17.65 -7.31
CA ALA A 269 11.80 16.25 -7.02
C ALA A 269 12.09 15.32 -8.23
N ALA A 270 11.80 15.77 -9.45
CA ALA A 270 12.07 15.00 -10.66
C ALA A 270 13.57 14.81 -10.92
N ALA A 271 14.41 15.83 -10.62
CA ALA A 271 15.86 15.75 -10.69
C ALA A 271 16.42 14.71 -9.71
N GLU A 272 15.79 14.54 -8.55
CA GLU A 272 16.11 13.53 -7.53
C GLU A 272 15.41 12.18 -7.78
N HIS A 273 14.94 11.95 -8.99
CA HIS A 273 14.33 10.69 -9.45
C HIS A 273 12.98 10.32 -8.82
N ASP A 274 12.20 11.26 -8.30
CA ASP A 274 10.82 10.94 -7.90
C ASP A 274 9.95 10.60 -9.12
N ARG A 275 9.37 9.42 -9.11
CA ARG A 275 8.58 8.90 -10.24
C ARG A 275 7.33 9.74 -10.55
N HIS A 276 6.66 10.27 -9.51
CA HIS A 276 5.46 11.08 -9.70
C HIS A 276 5.79 12.48 -10.20
N ALA A 277 6.90 13.05 -9.75
CA ALA A 277 7.40 14.31 -10.27
C ALA A 277 7.85 14.16 -11.73
N GLN A 278 8.49 13.07 -12.09
CA GLN A 278 8.86 12.78 -13.48
C GLN A 278 7.64 12.61 -14.38
N LEU A 279 6.58 11.94 -13.90
CA LEU A 279 5.29 11.87 -14.62
C LEU A 279 4.71 13.27 -14.83
N ALA A 280 4.62 14.09 -13.77
CA ALA A 280 4.08 15.44 -13.84
C ALA A 280 4.89 16.32 -14.82
N MET A 281 6.23 16.27 -14.76
CA MET A 281 7.10 16.99 -15.69
C MET A 281 6.92 16.51 -17.13
N GLY A 282 6.74 15.21 -17.34
CA GLY A 282 6.47 14.63 -18.65
C GLY A 282 5.16 15.14 -19.24
N LEU A 283 4.08 15.10 -18.47
CA LEU A 283 2.75 15.58 -18.88
C LEU A 283 2.75 17.09 -19.16
N ARG A 284 3.41 17.88 -18.31
CA ARG A 284 3.59 19.34 -18.52
C ARG A 284 4.37 19.64 -19.81
N CYS A 285 5.47 18.92 -20.06
CA CYS A 285 6.23 19.07 -21.31
C CYS A 285 5.38 18.70 -22.55
N ALA A 286 4.55 17.67 -22.46
CA ALA A 286 3.63 17.28 -23.52
C ALA A 286 2.37 18.15 -23.59
N ARG A 287 2.08 18.96 -22.56
CA ARG A 287 0.89 19.80 -22.41
C ARG A 287 -0.41 19.02 -22.52
N MET A 288 -0.45 17.88 -21.87
CA MET A 288 -1.59 16.98 -21.88
C MET A 288 -1.86 16.39 -20.49
N GLY A 289 -3.09 15.93 -20.28
CA GLY A 289 -3.45 15.03 -19.20
C GLY A 289 -2.97 13.59 -19.48
N ILE A 290 -3.14 12.73 -18.49
CA ILE A 290 -2.80 11.29 -18.63
C ILE A 290 -3.60 10.65 -19.78
N ASP A 291 -4.85 11.08 -19.99
CA ASP A 291 -5.75 10.66 -21.07
C ASP A 291 -5.33 11.14 -22.48
N GLY A 292 -4.27 11.93 -22.55
CA GLY A 292 -3.77 12.53 -23.81
C GLY A 292 -4.51 13.79 -24.26
N ARG A 293 -5.53 14.25 -23.52
CA ARG A 293 -6.23 15.51 -23.84
C ARG A 293 -5.34 16.70 -23.55
N ARG A 294 -5.44 17.72 -24.38
CA ARG A 294 -4.67 18.96 -24.21
C ARG A 294 -5.17 19.71 -22.97
N VAL A 295 -4.23 20.09 -22.10
CA VAL A 295 -4.53 20.95 -20.95
C VAL A 295 -4.52 22.41 -21.41
N ALA A 296 -5.61 23.13 -21.14
CA ALA A 296 -5.72 24.57 -21.41
C ALA A 296 -4.85 25.34 -20.40
N GLY A 297 -4.23 26.44 -20.82
CA GLY A 297 -3.65 27.40 -19.87
C GLY A 297 -2.13 27.59 -19.88
N GLY A 298 -1.38 27.21 -20.88
CA GLY A 298 0.05 27.54 -20.96
C GLY A 298 0.48 28.03 -22.34
N GLY A 299 1.21 29.13 -22.46
CA GLY A 299 1.80 29.61 -23.72
C GLY A 299 2.98 28.74 -24.17
N GLY A 300 3.12 28.48 -25.48
CA GLY A 300 4.24 27.74 -26.08
C GLY A 300 3.89 26.39 -26.72
N ALA A 301 4.82 25.80 -27.45
CA ALA A 301 4.69 24.50 -28.11
C ALA A 301 4.98 23.34 -27.16
N ALA A 302 4.36 22.18 -27.39
CA ALA A 302 4.67 20.95 -26.67
C ALA A 302 6.11 20.48 -26.99
N ASN A 303 6.83 20.05 -25.97
CA ASN A 303 8.16 19.46 -26.12
C ASN A 303 8.09 17.95 -25.89
N PHE A 304 7.70 17.22 -26.93
CA PHE A 304 7.55 15.77 -26.86
C PHE A 304 8.86 15.04 -26.55
N LYS A 305 10.03 15.57 -26.99
CA LYS A 305 11.32 14.95 -26.70
C LYS A 305 11.62 14.93 -25.19
N LYS A 306 11.41 16.07 -24.51
CA LYS A 306 11.56 16.13 -23.05
C LYS A 306 10.48 15.31 -22.35
N ALA A 307 9.23 15.32 -22.86
CA ALA A 307 8.12 14.56 -22.30
C ALA A 307 8.41 13.07 -22.31
N ILE A 308 8.85 12.52 -23.47
CA ILE A 308 9.16 11.10 -23.61
C ILE A 308 10.26 10.70 -22.63
N ARG A 309 11.32 11.50 -22.50
CA ARG A 309 12.41 11.21 -21.54
C ARG A 309 11.89 11.07 -20.11
N TRP A 310 11.11 12.04 -19.64
CA TRP A 310 10.57 12.02 -18.28
C TRP A 310 9.57 10.88 -18.06
N LEU A 311 8.67 10.65 -19.01
CA LEU A 311 7.67 9.57 -18.92
C LEU A 311 8.32 8.18 -18.97
N THR A 312 9.39 8.00 -19.76
CA THR A 312 10.14 6.73 -19.78
C THR A 312 10.77 6.47 -18.42
N LEU A 313 11.43 7.46 -17.82
CA LEU A 313 12.03 7.33 -16.50
C LEU A 313 10.98 6.97 -15.43
N ALA A 314 9.82 7.64 -15.46
CA ALA A 314 8.72 7.34 -14.53
C ALA A 314 8.15 5.92 -14.73
N GLY A 315 8.00 5.50 -15.98
CA GLY A 315 7.50 4.17 -16.34
C GLY A 315 8.47 3.05 -15.95
N GLU A 316 9.77 3.26 -16.13
CA GLU A 316 10.82 2.32 -15.71
C GLU A 316 10.86 2.13 -14.18
N GLN A 317 10.46 3.14 -13.43
CA GLN A 317 10.28 3.06 -11.98
C GLN A 317 8.95 2.44 -11.54
N GLY A 318 8.22 1.82 -12.46
CA GLY A 318 7.01 1.06 -12.16
C GLY A 318 5.73 1.88 -12.11
N LEU A 319 5.66 3.02 -12.81
CA LEU A 319 4.46 3.85 -12.89
C LEU A 319 3.69 3.59 -14.19
N PRO A 320 2.58 2.84 -14.17
CA PRO A 320 1.87 2.45 -15.40
C PRO A 320 1.22 3.62 -16.14
N GLU A 321 0.82 4.68 -15.41
CA GLU A 321 0.28 5.91 -15.99
C GLU A 321 1.25 6.57 -16.97
N ALA A 322 2.55 6.44 -16.72
CA ALA A 322 3.58 6.99 -17.60
C ALA A 322 3.64 6.25 -18.94
N TRP A 323 3.52 4.92 -18.94
CA TRP A 323 3.44 4.13 -20.17
C TRP A 323 2.16 4.43 -20.94
N TYR A 324 1.04 4.59 -20.23
CA TYR A 324 -0.22 5.00 -20.85
C TYR A 324 -0.10 6.39 -21.49
N ALA A 325 0.48 7.37 -20.79
CA ALA A 325 0.73 8.70 -21.35
C ALA A 325 1.65 8.67 -22.58
N LEU A 326 2.69 7.82 -22.58
CA LEU A 326 3.53 7.59 -23.75
C LEU A 326 2.72 7.06 -24.93
N SER A 327 1.84 6.08 -24.73
CA SER A 327 0.98 5.57 -25.79
C SER A 327 0.15 6.69 -26.44
N ARG A 328 -0.32 7.66 -25.62
CA ARG A 328 -1.06 8.83 -26.12
C ARG A 328 -0.19 9.78 -26.94
N ILE A 329 1.08 9.97 -26.59
CA ILE A 329 2.01 10.80 -27.37
C ILE A 329 2.26 10.18 -28.75
N TYR A 330 2.52 8.87 -28.82
CA TYR A 330 2.91 8.20 -30.07
C TYR A 330 1.79 8.10 -31.10
N ILE A 331 0.53 8.37 -30.73
CA ILE A 331 -0.58 8.45 -31.69
C ILE A 331 -0.92 9.90 -32.09
N LYS A 332 -0.33 10.94 -31.43
CA LYS A 332 -0.65 12.33 -31.73
C LYS A 332 -0.20 12.74 -33.15
N PRO A 333 -1.05 13.45 -33.90
CA PRO A 333 -0.69 13.91 -35.25
C PRO A 333 0.42 14.95 -35.23
N GLU A 334 0.55 15.73 -34.15
CA GLU A 334 1.59 16.76 -33.99
C GLU A 334 2.96 16.17 -33.66
N PHE A 335 3.05 14.90 -33.33
CA PHE A 335 4.32 14.25 -33.01
C PHE A 335 4.97 13.70 -34.27
N SER A 336 6.13 14.24 -34.64
CA SER A 336 6.84 13.89 -35.89
C SER A 336 7.29 12.42 -35.98
N GLN A 337 7.50 11.77 -34.81
CA GLN A 337 7.90 10.36 -34.71
C GLN A 337 6.72 9.45 -34.35
N ARG A 338 5.51 9.82 -34.77
CA ARG A 338 4.30 9.03 -34.56
C ARG A 338 4.48 7.59 -35.05
N ASN A 339 4.18 6.63 -34.17
CA ASN A 339 4.28 5.21 -34.46
C ASN A 339 3.18 4.44 -33.70
N VAL A 340 2.24 3.87 -34.46
CA VAL A 340 1.11 3.14 -33.90
C VAL A 340 1.55 1.84 -33.20
N ALA A 341 2.58 1.16 -33.73
CA ALA A 341 3.09 -0.06 -33.12
C ALA A 341 3.74 0.20 -31.75
N ASP A 342 4.52 1.27 -31.63
CA ASP A 342 5.10 1.67 -30.37
C ASP A 342 4.02 2.13 -29.38
N ALA A 343 3.03 2.89 -29.84
CA ALA A 343 1.88 3.27 -29.02
C ALA A 343 1.14 2.05 -28.46
N GLN A 344 0.90 1.05 -29.29
CA GLN A 344 0.25 -0.19 -28.87
C GLN A 344 1.10 -0.94 -27.83
N ARG A 345 2.41 -1.04 -28.04
CA ARG A 345 3.33 -1.68 -27.09
C ARG A 345 3.34 -0.99 -25.73
N TYR A 346 3.35 0.35 -25.69
CA TYR A 346 3.28 1.10 -24.43
C TYR A 346 1.90 0.95 -23.77
N LEU A 347 0.83 0.90 -24.55
CA LEU A 347 -0.53 0.67 -24.04
C LEU A 347 -0.64 -0.72 -23.39
N GLU A 348 -0.14 -1.76 -24.06
CA GLU A 348 -0.13 -3.13 -23.53
C GLU A 348 0.70 -3.22 -22.24
N ARG A 349 1.87 -2.59 -22.20
CA ARG A 349 2.70 -2.54 -21.00
C ARG A 349 1.99 -1.88 -19.81
N ALA A 350 1.29 -0.76 -20.03
CA ALA A 350 0.47 -0.12 -19.00
C ALA A 350 -0.67 -1.03 -18.52
N ALA A 351 -1.33 -1.74 -19.44
CA ALA A 351 -2.40 -2.67 -19.12
C ALA A 351 -1.90 -3.89 -18.31
N GLU A 352 -0.74 -4.45 -18.67
CA GLU A 352 -0.07 -5.55 -17.95
C GLU A 352 0.32 -5.15 -16.53
N MET A 353 0.75 -3.90 -16.33
CA MET A 353 1.04 -3.33 -15.02
C MET A 353 -0.22 -2.98 -14.20
N GLY A 354 -1.41 -3.19 -14.73
CA GLY A 354 -2.66 -3.07 -14.00
C GLY A 354 -3.40 -1.74 -14.17
N TYR A 355 -3.01 -0.86 -15.08
CA TYR A 355 -3.70 0.42 -15.26
C TYR A 355 -5.07 0.23 -15.93
N ALA A 356 -6.15 0.58 -15.22
CA ALA A 356 -7.52 0.27 -15.64
C ALA A 356 -7.92 0.87 -16.99
N ASP A 357 -7.57 2.13 -17.26
CA ASP A 357 -7.89 2.78 -18.53
C ASP A 357 -7.13 2.12 -19.71
N ALA A 358 -5.87 1.71 -19.49
CA ALA A 358 -5.11 0.98 -20.50
C ALA A 358 -5.72 -0.41 -20.78
N GLN A 359 -6.14 -1.13 -19.73
CA GLN A 359 -6.83 -2.41 -19.85
C GLN A 359 -8.15 -2.26 -20.64
N PHE A 360 -8.94 -1.24 -20.30
CA PHE A 360 -10.16 -0.93 -21.02
C PHE A 360 -9.90 -0.66 -22.51
N GLU A 361 -8.88 0.13 -22.80
CA GLU A 361 -8.56 0.50 -24.16
C GLU A 361 -8.00 -0.69 -24.97
N CYS A 362 -7.14 -1.51 -24.36
CA CYS A 362 -6.70 -2.78 -24.95
C CYS A 362 -7.89 -3.69 -25.28
N GLY A 363 -8.83 -3.81 -24.36
CA GLY A 363 -10.05 -4.59 -24.56
C GLY A 363 -10.93 -4.03 -25.67
N ASN A 364 -11.14 -2.72 -25.70
CA ASN A 364 -11.92 -2.06 -26.72
C ASN A 364 -11.28 -2.16 -28.12
N ASN A 365 -9.96 -2.02 -28.22
CA ASN A 365 -9.22 -2.19 -29.46
C ASN A 365 -9.31 -3.64 -29.98
N ALA A 366 -9.13 -4.62 -29.12
CA ALA A 366 -9.29 -6.03 -29.46
C ALA A 366 -10.73 -6.32 -29.95
N TRP A 367 -11.75 -5.78 -29.29
CA TRP A 367 -13.13 -5.93 -29.72
C TRP A 367 -13.42 -5.31 -31.11
N ARG A 368 -12.85 -4.15 -31.38
CA ARG A 368 -12.98 -3.53 -32.72
C ARG A 368 -12.33 -4.38 -33.80
N ALA A 369 -11.19 -4.99 -33.50
CA ALA A 369 -10.45 -5.87 -34.43
C ALA A 369 -10.93 -7.34 -34.42
N ARG A 370 -12.07 -7.69 -33.80
CA ARG A 370 -12.56 -9.07 -33.66
C ARG A 370 -12.88 -9.76 -34.98
N ARG A 371 -13.07 -9.01 -36.07
CA ARG A 371 -13.30 -9.57 -37.41
C ARG A 371 -12.01 -10.00 -38.11
N GLU A 372 -10.87 -9.45 -37.71
CA GLU A 372 -9.56 -9.73 -38.26
C GLU A 372 -8.96 -11.02 -37.66
N ASN A 373 -9.26 -11.29 -36.40
CA ASN A 373 -8.82 -12.50 -35.71
C ASN A 373 -9.89 -12.94 -34.71
N GLU A 374 -10.30 -14.22 -34.79
CA GLU A 374 -11.34 -14.79 -33.93
C GLU A 374 -10.96 -14.74 -32.41
N ASN A 375 -9.66 -14.82 -32.10
CA ASN A 375 -9.22 -14.75 -30.70
C ASN A 375 -9.25 -13.34 -30.09
N ASN A 376 -9.52 -12.32 -30.90
CA ASN A 376 -9.62 -10.95 -30.40
C ASN A 376 -10.85 -10.71 -29.53
N ASP A 377 -11.92 -11.49 -29.67
CA ASP A 377 -13.07 -11.45 -28.76
C ASP A 377 -12.71 -11.95 -27.36
N VAL A 378 -11.95 -13.05 -27.27
CA VAL A 378 -11.42 -13.61 -26.00
C VAL A 378 -10.47 -12.61 -25.33
N ARG A 379 -9.57 -12.03 -26.10
CA ARG A 379 -8.62 -11.02 -25.65
C ARG A 379 -9.33 -9.76 -25.14
N ALA A 380 -10.41 -9.35 -25.81
CA ALA A 380 -11.25 -8.25 -25.37
C ALA A 380 -11.91 -8.55 -24.03
N ALA A 381 -12.53 -9.72 -23.89
CA ALA A 381 -13.16 -10.14 -22.63
C ALA A 381 -12.15 -10.16 -21.48
N TYR A 382 -10.94 -10.67 -21.69
CA TYR A 382 -9.87 -10.70 -20.68
C TYR A 382 -9.52 -9.31 -20.14
N TRP A 383 -9.21 -8.37 -21.01
CA TRP A 383 -8.82 -7.03 -20.58
C TRP A 383 -9.99 -6.26 -19.94
N LEU A 384 -11.19 -6.38 -20.53
CA LEU A 384 -12.38 -5.72 -19.99
C LEU A 384 -12.79 -6.27 -18.62
N GLN A 385 -12.63 -7.58 -18.38
CA GLN A 385 -12.89 -8.16 -17.07
C GLN A 385 -11.94 -7.61 -16.01
N LYS A 386 -10.65 -7.49 -16.32
CA LYS A 386 -9.67 -6.88 -15.42
C LYS A 386 -9.97 -5.41 -15.13
N ALA A 387 -10.33 -4.62 -16.13
CA ALA A 387 -10.71 -3.23 -15.94
C ALA A 387 -12.02 -3.07 -15.14
N ALA A 388 -13.01 -3.93 -15.40
CA ALA A 388 -14.27 -3.94 -14.66
C ALA A 388 -14.09 -4.34 -13.18
N ALA A 389 -13.18 -5.27 -12.89
CA ALA A 389 -12.84 -5.66 -11.52
C ALA A 389 -12.21 -4.51 -10.71
N GLN A 390 -11.62 -3.51 -11.37
CA GLN A 390 -11.12 -2.28 -10.75
C GLN A 390 -12.20 -1.18 -10.63
N GLY A 391 -13.46 -1.49 -10.95
CA GLY A 391 -14.58 -0.56 -10.81
C GLY A 391 -14.81 0.35 -12.02
N LEU A 392 -14.19 0.09 -13.18
CA LEU A 392 -14.41 0.90 -14.38
C LEU A 392 -15.76 0.55 -15.03
N GLU A 393 -16.78 1.34 -14.78
CA GLU A 393 -18.16 1.18 -15.30
C GLU A 393 -18.24 1.00 -16.82
N ALA A 394 -17.42 1.74 -17.57
CA ALA A 394 -17.37 1.63 -19.04
C ALA A 394 -16.93 0.24 -19.50
N ALA A 395 -15.97 -0.37 -18.78
CA ALA A 395 -15.51 -1.73 -19.06
C ALA A 395 -16.60 -2.75 -18.75
N ALA A 396 -17.27 -2.62 -17.61
CA ALA A 396 -18.37 -3.49 -17.22
C ALA A 396 -19.54 -3.39 -18.22
N ALA A 397 -19.88 -2.20 -18.69
CA ALA A 397 -20.93 -1.99 -19.67
C ALA A 397 -20.60 -2.63 -21.03
N LEU A 398 -19.35 -2.50 -21.49
CA LEU A 398 -18.89 -3.13 -22.73
C LEU A 398 -18.83 -4.66 -22.60
N LEU A 399 -18.36 -5.16 -21.46
CA LEU A 399 -18.26 -6.59 -21.17
C LEU A 399 -19.64 -7.27 -21.23
N ARG A 400 -20.67 -6.64 -20.64
CA ARG A 400 -22.08 -7.12 -20.74
C ARG A 400 -22.60 -7.22 -22.19
N LYS A 401 -22.11 -6.37 -23.09
CA LYS A 401 -22.45 -6.44 -24.54
C LYS A 401 -21.70 -7.56 -25.26
N ILE A 402 -20.45 -7.82 -24.87
CA ILE A 402 -19.59 -8.83 -25.51
C ILE A 402 -19.95 -10.24 -25.04
N ALA A 403 -20.16 -10.40 -23.76
CA ALA A 403 -20.46 -11.69 -23.11
C ALA A 403 -21.75 -11.58 -22.26
N PRO A 404 -22.92 -11.43 -22.89
CA PRO A 404 -24.16 -11.33 -22.15
C PRO A 404 -24.51 -12.67 -21.49
N ARG A 405 -24.89 -12.65 -20.22
CA ARG A 405 -25.57 -13.80 -19.59
C ARG A 405 -27.00 -13.84 -20.10
N LEU A 406 -27.28 -14.83 -20.92
CA LEU A 406 -28.60 -15.02 -21.49
C LEU A 406 -29.49 -15.79 -20.53
N SER A 407 -30.70 -15.28 -20.30
CA SER A 407 -31.73 -15.91 -19.46
C SER A 407 -32.94 -16.35 -20.29
N ALA A 408 -32.69 -16.89 -21.50
CA ALA A 408 -33.77 -17.38 -22.36
C ALA A 408 -34.43 -18.64 -21.76
N PRO A 409 -35.72 -18.90 -22.02
CA PRO A 409 -36.45 -20.07 -21.48
C PRO A 409 -35.75 -21.42 -21.74
N ALA A 410 -35.12 -21.60 -22.89
CA ALA A 410 -34.36 -22.80 -23.26
C ALA A 410 -33.16 -23.08 -22.31
N TYR A 411 -32.55 -22.04 -21.73
CA TYR A 411 -31.44 -22.18 -20.79
C TYR A 411 -31.95 -22.58 -19.39
N VAL A 412 -33.09 -22.08 -18.98
CA VAL A 412 -33.76 -22.45 -17.71
C VAL A 412 -34.15 -23.92 -17.73
N GLU A 413 -34.62 -24.41 -18.87
CA GLU A 413 -34.96 -25.83 -19.07
C GLU A 413 -33.74 -26.73 -18.84
N THR A 414 -32.56 -26.36 -19.40
CA THR A 414 -31.32 -27.12 -19.22
C THR A 414 -30.90 -27.19 -17.75
N GLY A 415 -31.07 -26.13 -17.01
CA GLY A 415 -30.80 -26.07 -15.56
C GLY A 415 -31.74 -27.01 -14.78
N ARG A 416 -33.02 -27.03 -15.11
CA ARG A 416 -34.02 -27.96 -14.49
C ARG A 416 -33.69 -29.42 -14.81
N LEU A 417 -33.30 -29.72 -16.06
CA LEU A 417 -32.86 -31.05 -16.47
C LEU A 417 -31.66 -31.54 -15.69
N PHE A 418 -30.68 -30.69 -15.49
CA PHE A 418 -29.49 -31.03 -14.69
C PHE A 418 -29.88 -31.32 -13.23
N ALA A 419 -30.76 -30.50 -12.64
CA ALA A 419 -31.23 -30.72 -11.27
C ALA A 419 -31.95 -32.07 -11.14
N SER A 420 -32.86 -32.40 -12.06
CA SER A 420 -33.59 -33.67 -12.06
C SER A 420 -32.66 -34.88 -12.24
N VAL A 421 -31.67 -34.79 -13.13
CA VAL A 421 -30.65 -35.84 -13.33
C VAL A 421 -29.81 -36.04 -12.08
N ARG A 422 -29.41 -34.97 -11.42
CA ARG A 422 -28.64 -35.05 -10.16
C ARG A 422 -29.41 -35.70 -9.03
N GLU A 423 -30.69 -35.31 -8.87
CA GLU A 423 -31.57 -35.92 -7.86
C GLU A 423 -31.81 -37.40 -8.12
N ALA A 424 -32.06 -37.77 -9.38
CA ALA A 424 -32.24 -39.15 -9.76
C ALA A 424 -31.00 -40.02 -9.51
N SER A 425 -29.83 -39.50 -9.80
CA SER A 425 -28.55 -40.18 -9.48
C SER A 425 -28.35 -40.36 -7.96
N GLN A 426 -28.74 -39.38 -7.16
CA GLN A 426 -28.69 -39.47 -5.69
C GLN A 426 -29.69 -40.47 -5.09
N ARG A 427 -30.83 -40.70 -5.74
CA ARG A 427 -31.87 -41.65 -5.30
C ARG A 427 -31.63 -43.11 -5.76
N GLY A 428 -30.47 -43.42 -6.33
CA GLY A 428 -30.11 -44.77 -6.81
C GLY A 428 -30.75 -45.14 -8.14
N GLY A 429 -31.12 -44.14 -8.96
CA GLY A 429 -31.59 -44.32 -10.34
C GLY A 429 -30.53 -44.87 -11.28
N ALA A 430 -30.91 -45.18 -12.53
CA ALA A 430 -30.00 -45.70 -13.56
C ALA A 430 -28.76 -44.82 -13.70
N PRO A 431 -27.55 -45.42 -13.80
CA PRO A 431 -26.28 -44.67 -13.87
C PRO A 431 -26.25 -43.78 -15.12
N VAL A 432 -26.18 -42.47 -14.88
CA VAL A 432 -26.05 -41.51 -15.96
C VAL A 432 -24.63 -41.56 -16.53
N HIS A 433 -24.55 -41.59 -17.85
CA HIS A 433 -23.23 -41.55 -18.49
C HIS A 433 -22.43 -40.30 -18.05
N PRO A 434 -21.21 -40.43 -17.49
CA PRO A 434 -20.52 -39.34 -16.81
C PRO A 434 -20.27 -38.13 -17.70
N LEU A 435 -20.01 -38.34 -19.00
CA LEU A 435 -19.81 -37.24 -19.95
C LEU A 435 -21.12 -36.45 -20.18
N LEU A 436 -22.27 -37.14 -20.26
CA LEU A 436 -23.56 -36.48 -20.42
C LEU A 436 -23.92 -35.66 -19.17
N ALA A 437 -23.70 -36.21 -17.97
CA ALA A 437 -23.88 -35.49 -16.71
C ALA A 437 -23.02 -34.24 -16.63
N ALA A 438 -21.75 -34.34 -17.01
CA ALA A 438 -20.82 -33.20 -17.05
C ALA A 438 -21.27 -32.10 -18.05
N ARG A 439 -21.77 -32.50 -19.22
CA ARG A 439 -22.32 -31.53 -20.21
C ARG A 439 -23.57 -30.81 -19.69
N LEU A 440 -24.46 -31.51 -18.96
CA LEU A 440 -25.62 -30.90 -18.35
C LEU A 440 -25.24 -29.96 -17.19
N GLU A 441 -24.21 -30.31 -16.43
CA GLU A 441 -23.66 -29.44 -15.39
C GLU A 441 -23.09 -28.14 -15.99
N LEU A 442 -22.31 -28.23 -17.07
CA LEU A 442 -21.82 -27.04 -17.79
C LEU A 442 -23.01 -26.19 -18.31
N ALA A 443 -24.03 -26.85 -18.86
CA ALA A 443 -25.22 -26.15 -19.34
C ALA A 443 -25.93 -25.37 -18.22
N ALA A 444 -26.03 -25.95 -17.03
CA ALA A 444 -26.66 -25.32 -15.88
C ALA A 444 -25.83 -24.15 -15.34
N LEU A 445 -24.50 -24.32 -15.25
CA LEU A 445 -23.58 -23.29 -14.71
C LEU A 445 -23.47 -22.09 -15.66
N PHE A 446 -23.39 -22.33 -16.96
CA PHE A 446 -23.07 -21.30 -17.96
C PHE A 446 -24.26 -20.93 -18.85
N ASN A 447 -25.46 -21.35 -18.50
CA ASN A 447 -26.69 -21.11 -19.27
C ASN A 447 -26.53 -21.48 -20.75
N LEU A 448 -26.14 -22.73 -21.02
CA LEU A 448 -25.99 -23.22 -22.40
C LEU A 448 -27.33 -23.77 -22.90
N SER A 449 -27.63 -23.53 -24.17
CA SER A 449 -28.74 -24.21 -24.85
C SER A 449 -28.43 -25.70 -25.00
N ARG A 450 -29.46 -26.48 -25.27
CA ARG A 450 -29.36 -27.94 -25.50
C ARG A 450 -28.34 -28.28 -26.58
N ALA A 451 -28.36 -27.54 -27.70
CA ALA A 451 -27.42 -27.75 -28.81
C ALA A 451 -25.97 -27.38 -28.38
N GLU A 452 -25.80 -26.26 -27.70
CA GLU A 452 -24.49 -25.84 -27.20
C GLU A 452 -23.92 -26.85 -26.20
N ALA A 453 -24.71 -27.30 -25.25
CA ALA A 453 -24.28 -28.29 -24.25
C ALA A 453 -23.83 -29.61 -24.87
N LEU A 454 -24.57 -30.10 -25.88
CA LEU A 454 -24.28 -31.38 -26.54
C LEU A 454 -23.17 -31.31 -27.58
N LEU A 455 -22.92 -30.17 -28.22
CA LEU A 455 -21.94 -30.01 -29.30
C LEU A 455 -20.64 -29.32 -28.88
N LEU A 456 -20.61 -28.69 -27.71
CA LEU A 456 -19.41 -27.99 -27.23
C LEU A 456 -18.19 -28.90 -27.20
N ASP A 457 -17.11 -28.44 -27.80
CA ASP A 457 -15.77 -29.01 -27.55
C ASP A 457 -15.28 -28.45 -26.21
N VAL A 458 -15.39 -29.26 -25.15
CA VAL A 458 -15.14 -28.80 -23.78
C VAL A 458 -13.68 -28.36 -23.59
N PRO A 459 -12.65 -29.14 -23.97
CA PRO A 459 -11.27 -28.73 -23.85
C PRO A 459 -10.95 -27.45 -24.63
N ALA A 460 -11.39 -27.34 -25.88
CA ALA A 460 -11.11 -26.19 -26.73
C ALA A 460 -11.87 -24.92 -26.32
N SER A 461 -13.00 -25.06 -25.63
CA SER A 461 -13.85 -23.94 -25.21
C SER A 461 -13.31 -23.16 -24.02
N ASP A 462 -12.51 -23.77 -23.16
CA ASP A 462 -12.00 -23.14 -21.93
C ASP A 462 -10.79 -22.24 -22.23
N GLN A 463 -10.97 -20.94 -22.02
CA GLN A 463 -9.93 -19.92 -22.16
C GLN A 463 -9.48 -19.36 -20.78
N GLY A 464 -9.79 -20.05 -19.69
CA GLY A 464 -9.48 -19.66 -18.33
C GLY A 464 -10.46 -18.65 -17.75
N HIS A 465 -10.57 -17.47 -18.31
CA HIS A 465 -11.44 -16.38 -17.85
C HIS A 465 -12.84 -16.40 -18.51
N CYS A 466 -13.00 -17.11 -19.62
CA CYS A 466 -14.27 -17.27 -20.32
C CYS A 466 -14.34 -18.61 -21.06
N LEU A 467 -15.56 -19.03 -21.37
CA LEU A 467 -15.86 -20.12 -22.29
C LEU A 467 -16.19 -19.54 -23.67
N VAL A 468 -15.57 -20.12 -24.70
CA VAL A 468 -15.91 -19.84 -26.11
C VAL A 468 -16.93 -20.86 -26.59
N ILE A 469 -18.17 -20.45 -26.74
CA ILE A 469 -19.23 -21.30 -27.28
C ILE A 469 -19.26 -21.14 -28.80
N ASP A 470 -18.58 -22.07 -29.49
CA ASP A 470 -18.55 -22.09 -30.95
C ASP A 470 -18.91 -23.47 -31.47
N ILE A 471 -20.16 -23.63 -31.91
CA ILE A 471 -20.69 -24.86 -32.51
C ILE A 471 -21.09 -24.66 -33.98
N ARG A 472 -20.64 -23.59 -34.63
CA ARG A 472 -21.00 -23.24 -36.03
C ARG A 472 -20.65 -24.33 -37.00
N ALA A 473 -19.55 -25.05 -36.79
CA ALA A 473 -19.12 -26.15 -37.65
C ALA A 473 -20.11 -27.33 -37.66
N SER A 474 -20.74 -27.60 -36.50
CA SER A 474 -21.70 -28.71 -36.36
C SER A 474 -23.16 -28.27 -36.40
N TYR A 475 -23.42 -26.98 -36.20
CA TYR A 475 -24.75 -26.39 -36.16
C TYR A 475 -24.76 -24.98 -36.78
N GLY A 476 -24.89 -24.92 -38.11
CA GLY A 476 -24.70 -23.71 -38.91
C GLY A 476 -25.60 -22.51 -38.57
N ARG A 477 -26.67 -22.71 -37.82
CA ARG A 477 -27.56 -21.63 -37.31
C ARG A 477 -27.09 -20.99 -36.03
N SER A 478 -26.06 -21.54 -35.38
CA SER A 478 -25.52 -21.02 -34.10
C SER A 478 -24.64 -19.80 -34.37
N LYS A 479 -24.52 -18.95 -33.33
CA LYS A 479 -23.57 -17.83 -33.31
C LYS A 479 -22.47 -18.15 -32.30
N ARG A 480 -21.23 -17.78 -32.63
CA ARG A 480 -20.14 -17.77 -31.65
C ARG A 480 -20.46 -16.76 -30.57
N ARG A 481 -20.35 -17.15 -29.31
CA ARG A 481 -20.53 -16.27 -28.14
C ARG A 481 -19.56 -16.61 -27.04
N LEU A 482 -19.34 -15.66 -26.14
CA LEU A 482 -18.51 -15.82 -24.96
C LEU A 482 -19.42 -15.90 -23.73
N VAL A 483 -19.01 -16.70 -22.74
CA VAL A 483 -19.60 -16.75 -21.41
C VAL A 483 -18.48 -16.60 -20.39
N LEU A 484 -18.60 -15.62 -19.49
CA LEU A 484 -17.57 -15.34 -18.48
C LEU A 484 -17.58 -16.41 -17.38
N VAL A 485 -16.38 -16.72 -16.87
CA VAL A 485 -16.20 -17.47 -15.64
C VAL A 485 -16.04 -16.41 -14.53
N GLU A 486 -17.06 -16.26 -13.68
CA GLU A 486 -17.13 -15.17 -12.71
C GLU A 486 -16.84 -15.63 -11.28
N THR A 487 -17.09 -16.90 -10.97
CA THR A 487 -16.97 -17.43 -9.63
C THR A 487 -15.92 -18.53 -9.52
N ALA A 488 -15.31 -18.65 -8.33
CA ALA A 488 -14.39 -19.75 -8.04
C ALA A 488 -15.08 -21.11 -8.17
N GLN A 489 -16.37 -21.19 -7.87
CA GLN A 489 -17.17 -22.41 -8.00
C GLN A 489 -17.31 -22.83 -9.46
N GLU A 490 -17.62 -21.89 -10.37
CA GLU A 490 -17.64 -22.12 -11.80
C GLU A 490 -16.29 -22.61 -12.32
N ARG A 491 -15.19 -21.97 -11.88
CA ARG A 491 -13.83 -22.37 -12.26
C ARG A 491 -13.50 -23.80 -11.81
N HIS A 492 -13.76 -24.14 -10.54
CA HIS A 492 -13.51 -25.48 -10.02
C HIS A 492 -14.34 -26.56 -10.74
N ALA A 493 -15.60 -26.26 -11.04
CA ALA A 493 -16.44 -27.19 -11.81
C ALA A 493 -15.90 -27.38 -13.23
N LEU A 494 -15.49 -26.31 -13.89
CA LEU A 494 -14.92 -26.33 -15.24
C LEU A 494 -13.59 -27.11 -15.27
N ASP A 495 -12.70 -26.90 -14.31
CA ASP A 495 -11.45 -27.66 -14.17
C ASP A 495 -11.68 -29.16 -13.97
N ARG A 496 -12.66 -29.51 -13.14
CA ARG A 496 -13.04 -30.92 -12.90
C ARG A 496 -13.63 -31.56 -14.15
N ILE A 497 -14.50 -30.82 -14.84
CA ILE A 497 -15.14 -31.31 -16.06
C ILE A 497 -14.11 -31.37 -17.20
N GLY A 498 -13.23 -30.37 -17.34
CA GLY A 498 -12.16 -30.35 -18.33
C GLY A 498 -11.29 -31.59 -18.26
N ARG A 499 -10.90 -32.03 -17.03
CA ARG A 499 -10.14 -33.30 -16.83
C ARG A 499 -10.87 -34.54 -17.34
N LEU A 500 -12.21 -34.58 -17.24
CA LEU A 500 -12.99 -35.71 -17.77
C LEU A 500 -12.94 -35.78 -19.30
N PHE A 501 -12.76 -34.64 -19.95
CA PHE A 501 -12.74 -34.52 -21.41
C PHE A 501 -11.32 -34.42 -22.01
N GLU A 502 -10.26 -34.39 -21.18
CA GLU A 502 -8.89 -34.14 -21.63
C GLU A 502 -8.39 -35.12 -22.70
N GLN A 503 -8.86 -36.37 -22.66
CA GLN A 503 -8.49 -37.41 -23.63
C GLN A 503 -9.69 -37.85 -24.48
N ILE A 504 -10.79 -37.12 -24.46
CA ILE A 504 -12.03 -37.47 -25.16
C ILE A 504 -12.14 -36.63 -26.43
N ASP A 505 -12.19 -37.29 -27.58
CA ASP A 505 -12.55 -36.63 -28.81
C ASP A 505 -14.04 -36.20 -28.79
N CYS A 506 -14.26 -34.90 -28.72
CA CYS A 506 -15.60 -34.28 -28.71
C CYS A 506 -16.22 -34.21 -30.11
N GLY A 507 -15.50 -34.62 -31.15
CA GLY A 507 -15.98 -34.65 -32.54
C GLY A 507 -17.08 -35.69 -32.79
N PRO A 508 -17.71 -35.67 -33.98
CA PRO A 508 -18.79 -36.60 -34.34
C PRO A 508 -18.33 -38.06 -34.47
N SER A 509 -17.04 -38.29 -34.64
CA SER A 509 -16.42 -39.63 -34.73
C SER A 509 -15.94 -40.13 -33.35
N GLY A 510 -15.97 -39.29 -32.34
CA GLY A 510 -15.54 -39.62 -30.98
C GLY A 510 -16.50 -40.55 -30.23
N PRO A 511 -16.17 -40.96 -28.99
CA PRO A 511 -16.94 -41.94 -28.22
C PRO A 511 -18.36 -41.47 -27.86
N GLU A 512 -18.62 -40.19 -27.86
CA GLU A 512 -19.95 -39.61 -27.65
C GLU A 512 -20.82 -39.65 -28.91
N GLY A 513 -20.24 -39.82 -30.09
CA GLY A 513 -20.93 -39.82 -31.37
C GLY A 513 -21.41 -38.42 -31.79
N ASN A 514 -22.25 -38.39 -32.81
CA ASN A 514 -22.83 -37.18 -33.40
C ASN A 514 -23.97 -36.59 -32.56
N TYR A 515 -24.45 -35.41 -32.92
CA TYR A 515 -25.52 -34.70 -32.24
C TYR A 515 -26.79 -35.54 -32.04
N ARG A 516 -27.22 -36.32 -33.06
CA ARG A 516 -28.42 -37.17 -32.98
C ARG A 516 -28.25 -38.27 -31.93
N GLN A 517 -27.06 -38.87 -31.83
CA GLN A 517 -26.75 -39.91 -30.84
C GLN A 517 -26.73 -39.34 -29.43
N ARG A 518 -26.10 -38.16 -29.22
CA ARG A 518 -26.08 -37.46 -27.96
C ARG A 518 -27.50 -37.04 -27.53
N LEU A 519 -28.29 -36.52 -28.42
CA LEU A 519 -29.68 -36.13 -28.21
C LEU A 519 -30.55 -37.35 -27.86
N TYR A 520 -30.36 -38.50 -28.54
CA TYR A 520 -31.05 -39.72 -28.20
C TYR A 520 -30.75 -40.18 -26.78
N ARG A 521 -29.48 -40.19 -26.37
CA ARG A 521 -29.12 -40.52 -24.94
C ARG A 521 -29.77 -39.57 -23.98
N LEU A 522 -29.80 -38.29 -24.26
CA LEU A 522 -30.51 -37.32 -23.41
C LEU A 522 -31.99 -37.60 -23.32
N ARG A 523 -32.67 -37.86 -24.45
CA ARG A 523 -34.11 -38.23 -24.47
C ARG A 523 -34.41 -39.53 -23.74
N THR A 524 -33.55 -40.53 -23.89
CA THR A 524 -33.67 -41.80 -23.13
C THR A 524 -33.56 -41.58 -21.63
N LEU A 525 -32.65 -40.74 -21.20
CA LEU A 525 -32.47 -40.37 -19.81
C LEU A 525 -33.71 -39.66 -19.28
N LEU A 526 -34.28 -38.73 -20.03
CA LEU A 526 -35.52 -38.00 -19.66
C LEU A 526 -36.74 -38.93 -19.63
N GLY A 527 -36.90 -39.82 -20.62
CA GLY A 527 -37.96 -40.80 -20.67
C GLY A 527 -37.87 -41.84 -19.55
N ALA A 528 -36.68 -42.18 -19.08
CA ALA A 528 -36.49 -43.07 -17.92
C ALA A 528 -36.86 -42.37 -16.59
N HIS A 529 -36.80 -41.05 -16.51
CA HIS A 529 -37.10 -40.28 -15.31
C HIS A 529 -38.46 -39.55 -15.36
N GLY A 530 -39.12 -39.48 -16.52
CA GLY A 530 -40.33 -38.72 -16.77
C GLY A 530 -41.55 -39.60 -17.03
N LYS A 531 -41.89 -40.57 -16.15
CA LYS A 531 -43.24 -41.08 -16.07
C LYS A 531 -44.05 -40.24 -15.08
N GLY A 532 -44.38 -39.04 -15.49
CA GLY A 532 -45.22 -38.14 -14.73
C GLY A 532 -45.14 -36.73 -15.27
N GLU A 533 -46.12 -36.37 -16.08
CA GLU A 533 -46.48 -35.05 -16.61
C GLU A 533 -46.15 -34.79 -18.07
N ASP A 534 -47.15 -34.93 -18.80
CA ASP A 534 -47.65 -34.48 -20.11
C ASP A 534 -46.76 -33.78 -21.13
N GLU A 535 -46.80 -34.48 -22.30
CA GLU A 535 -46.53 -33.96 -23.61
C GLU A 535 -47.32 -32.68 -23.93
N GLU A 536 -46.62 -31.57 -24.07
CA GLU A 536 -46.88 -30.62 -25.11
C GLU A 536 -45.55 -30.21 -25.72
N ALA A 537 -45.07 -31.03 -26.65
CA ALA A 537 -43.92 -30.77 -27.49
C ALA A 537 -44.26 -29.64 -28.46
N ALA A 538 -43.66 -28.49 -28.25
CA ALA A 538 -43.54 -27.51 -29.33
C ALA A 538 -42.86 -28.18 -30.53
N PRO A 539 -43.33 -27.95 -31.78
CA PRO A 539 -42.86 -28.65 -32.96
C PRO A 539 -41.36 -28.33 -33.18
N ASP A 540 -40.55 -29.39 -33.17
CA ASP A 540 -39.18 -29.37 -33.61
C ASP A 540 -39.10 -28.76 -35.03
N GLU A 541 -38.61 -27.54 -35.15
CA GLU A 541 -38.14 -27.04 -36.46
C GLU A 541 -36.86 -27.80 -36.86
N ILE A 542 -37.05 -29.08 -37.19
CA ILE A 542 -36.01 -29.88 -37.86
C ILE A 542 -36.16 -29.72 -39.36
N GLY A 543 -35.77 -28.60 -39.87
CA GLY A 543 -35.42 -28.45 -41.27
C GLY A 543 -33.95 -28.81 -41.46
N LEU A 544 -33.59 -30.08 -41.46
CA LEU A 544 -32.36 -30.59 -42.04
C LEU A 544 -32.58 -30.72 -43.56
N ALA A 545 -32.20 -29.72 -44.32
CA ALA A 545 -31.90 -29.90 -45.74
C ALA A 545 -30.65 -30.77 -45.84
N ALA A 546 -30.71 -31.76 -46.72
CA ALA A 546 -29.70 -32.73 -47.10
C ALA A 546 -28.39 -32.08 -47.56
#